data_bb98c430d79eb3536959cb3588d6a881
#
_entry.id   bb98c430d79eb3536959cb3588d6a881
#
_cell.length_a   1.000
_cell.length_b   1.000
_cell.length_c   1.000
_cell.angle_alpha   90.00
_cell.angle_beta   90.00
_cell.angle_gamma   90.00
#
_symmetry.space_group_name_H-M   'P 1'
#
loop_
_entity.id
_entity.type
_entity.pdbx_description
1 polymer ?
#
loop_
_entity_poly.entity_id
_entity_poly.type
_entity_poly.pdbx_seq_one_letter_code
_entity_poly.pdbx_strand_id
1 'polypeptide(L)'
;MDRRRKENLLIIAAVAVVVISFLFMFSKKWHSRLNGNDSLDVTRLHDATTVSSLIGRGTDVRQDFVCPYDTIKELVIIFSKTDDANAEIVTVSLLDGQLPVFSQTISVQDIRSQHRTRISVGASGLKGHSLTLSISSDSDTGLALMIDEETEAYYRIDGQALKGTICFAVYGN
;
A
#
# COMPACT_ATOMS: atom_id res chain seq x y z
N MET A 1 -6.50 -31.54 -51.09
CA MET A 1 -5.77 -31.22 -49.86
C MET A 1 -6.21 -32.20 -48.77
N ASP A 2 -5.31 -33.03 -48.31
CA ASP A 2 -5.56 -34.23 -47.50
C ASP A 2 -6.17 -33.85 -46.12
N ARG A 3 -7.22 -34.54 -45.68
CA ARG A 3 -7.97 -34.29 -44.45
C ARG A 3 -7.03 -34.22 -43.22
N ARG A 4 -6.04 -35.10 -43.18
CA ARG A 4 -4.99 -35.12 -42.14
C ARG A 4 -4.14 -33.84 -42.10
N ARG A 5 -3.88 -33.21 -43.26
CA ARG A 5 -3.14 -31.94 -43.32
C ARG A 5 -3.94 -30.76 -42.71
N LYS A 6 -5.27 -30.75 -42.90
CA LYS A 6 -6.16 -29.74 -42.32
C LYS A 6 -6.25 -29.88 -40.79
N GLU A 7 -6.35 -31.11 -40.29
CA GLU A 7 -6.41 -31.40 -38.86
C GLU A 7 -5.09 -30.99 -38.14
N ASN A 8 -3.93 -31.33 -38.75
CA ASN A 8 -2.64 -30.89 -38.18
C ASN A 8 -2.46 -29.36 -38.22
N LEU A 9 -2.95 -28.68 -39.23
CA LEU A 9 -2.88 -27.21 -39.31
C LEU A 9 -3.75 -26.54 -38.26
N LEU A 10 -4.93 -27.10 -37.94
CA LEU A 10 -5.81 -26.64 -36.89
C LEU A 10 -5.18 -26.80 -35.49
N ILE A 11 -4.53 -27.94 -35.23
CA ILE A 11 -3.83 -28.20 -33.96
C ILE A 11 -2.67 -27.21 -33.77
N ILE A 12 -1.86 -26.99 -34.81
CA ILE A 12 -0.74 -26.04 -34.77
C ILE A 12 -1.24 -24.62 -34.53
N ALA A 13 -2.32 -24.20 -35.18
CA ALA A 13 -2.92 -22.89 -34.96
C ALA A 13 -3.46 -22.73 -33.53
N ALA A 14 -4.12 -23.73 -32.95
CA ALA A 14 -4.62 -23.71 -31.59
C ALA A 14 -3.48 -23.61 -30.57
N VAL A 15 -2.40 -24.38 -30.74
CA VAL A 15 -1.21 -24.32 -29.89
C VAL A 15 -0.53 -22.95 -29.99
N ALA A 16 -0.41 -22.38 -31.19
CA ALA A 16 0.16 -21.06 -31.39
C ALA A 16 -0.64 -19.96 -30.66
N VAL A 17 -1.97 -20.01 -30.71
CA VAL A 17 -2.84 -19.06 -29.98
C VAL A 17 -2.65 -19.18 -28.48
N VAL A 18 -2.56 -20.38 -27.92
CA VAL A 18 -2.32 -20.59 -26.48
C VAL A 18 -0.95 -20.05 -26.08
N VAL A 19 0.11 -20.34 -26.85
CA VAL A 19 1.47 -19.85 -26.58
C VAL A 19 1.54 -18.32 -26.67
N ILE A 20 0.91 -17.71 -27.67
CA ILE A 20 0.86 -16.24 -27.83
C ILE A 20 0.09 -15.61 -26.66
N SER A 21 -1.04 -16.19 -26.24
CA SER A 21 -1.81 -15.71 -25.08
C SER A 21 -1.01 -15.79 -23.80
N PHE A 22 -0.25 -16.88 -23.61
CA PHE A 22 0.63 -17.06 -22.47
C PHE A 22 1.77 -16.05 -22.47
N LEU A 23 2.43 -15.83 -23.60
CA LEU A 23 3.46 -14.81 -23.77
C LEU A 23 2.91 -13.39 -23.55
N PHE A 24 1.67 -13.11 -23.96
CA PHE A 24 1.02 -11.82 -23.73
C PHE A 24 0.71 -11.57 -22.26
N MET A 25 0.27 -12.59 -21.50
CA MET A 25 0.09 -12.49 -20.05
C MET A 25 1.41 -12.30 -19.33
N PHE A 26 2.47 -13.02 -19.73
CA PHE A 26 3.81 -12.84 -19.16
C PHE A 26 4.43 -11.49 -19.53
N SER A 27 4.24 -11.01 -20.76
CA SER A 27 4.80 -9.72 -21.18
C SER A 27 4.14 -8.53 -20.46
N LYS A 28 2.83 -8.57 -20.20
CA LYS A 28 2.17 -7.55 -19.36
C LYS A 28 2.73 -7.52 -17.95
N LYS A 29 2.96 -8.70 -17.35
CA LYS A 29 3.56 -8.81 -16.02
C LYS A 29 5.05 -8.41 -16.01
N TRP A 30 5.75 -8.64 -17.12
CA TRP A 30 7.16 -8.26 -17.30
C TRP A 30 7.32 -6.77 -17.61
N HIS A 31 6.45 -6.18 -18.42
CA HIS A 31 6.49 -4.74 -18.72
C HIS A 31 6.12 -3.87 -17.51
N SER A 32 5.24 -4.33 -16.62
CA SER A 32 4.98 -3.60 -15.37
C SER A 32 6.22 -3.59 -14.46
N ARG A 33 7.01 -4.66 -14.46
CA ARG A 33 8.29 -4.73 -13.72
C ARG A 33 9.41 -3.88 -14.33
N LEU A 34 9.43 -3.73 -15.66
CA LEU A 34 10.49 -2.98 -16.34
C LEU A 34 10.24 -1.47 -16.38
N ASN A 35 9.01 -1.02 -16.24
CA ASN A 35 8.67 0.41 -16.29
C ASN A 35 8.78 1.15 -14.94
N GLY A 36 9.34 0.52 -13.89
CA GLY A 36 9.60 1.19 -12.61
C GLY A 36 8.32 1.67 -11.88
N ASN A 37 7.16 1.20 -12.34
CA ASN A 37 5.86 1.40 -11.68
C ASN A 37 5.51 0.19 -10.80
N ASP A 38 6.54 -0.51 -10.26
CA ASP A 38 6.30 -1.48 -9.21
C ASP A 38 5.87 -0.70 -7.95
N SER A 39 4.57 -0.42 -7.89
CA SER A 39 3.93 -0.20 -6.61
C SER A 39 4.19 -1.46 -5.79
N LEU A 40 5.16 -1.42 -4.87
CA LEU A 40 5.18 -2.39 -3.80
C LEU A 40 3.92 -2.07 -3.00
N ASP A 41 2.90 -2.85 -3.25
CA ASP A 41 1.78 -2.96 -2.36
C ASP A 41 2.36 -3.62 -1.10
N VAL A 42 2.89 -2.81 -0.18
CA VAL A 42 3.42 -3.29 1.10
C VAL A 42 2.29 -3.92 1.88
N THR A 43 1.06 -3.59 1.48
CA THR A 43 -0.16 -4.20 1.97
C THR A 43 -1.14 -4.37 0.82
N ARG A 44 -1.90 -5.44 0.86
CA ARG A 44 -3.03 -5.64 -0.04
C ARG A 44 -4.09 -4.60 0.31
N LEU A 45 -4.05 -3.43 -0.36
CA LEU A 45 -5.03 -2.35 -0.16
C LEU A 45 -6.49 -2.78 -0.37
N HIS A 46 -6.72 -4.01 -0.85
CA HIS A 46 -8.04 -4.55 -1.15
C HIS A 46 -8.58 -5.55 -0.12
N ASP A 47 -7.72 -6.05 0.78
CA ASP A 47 -8.07 -7.16 1.69
C ASP A 47 -8.21 -6.67 3.15
N ALA A 48 -8.50 -5.38 3.34
CA ALA A 48 -8.76 -4.83 4.68
C ALA A 48 -9.97 -5.54 5.31
N THR A 49 -9.72 -6.29 6.36
CA THR A 49 -10.74 -7.14 7.01
C THR A 49 -11.27 -6.51 8.29
N THR A 50 -10.52 -5.59 8.89
CA THR A 50 -10.88 -5.01 10.18
C THR A 50 -10.43 -3.55 10.29
N VAL A 51 -10.76 -2.92 11.39
CA VAL A 51 -10.45 -1.52 11.71
C VAL A 51 -9.69 -1.50 13.03
N SER A 52 -8.61 -0.68 13.11
CA SER A 52 -7.88 -0.47 14.36
C SER A 52 -8.76 0.23 15.42
N SER A 53 -8.23 0.40 16.63
CA SER A 53 -8.76 1.39 17.56
C SER A 53 -8.72 2.80 16.94
N LEU A 54 -9.55 3.71 17.48
CA LEU A 54 -9.56 5.12 17.05
C LEU A 54 -8.21 5.78 17.35
N ILE A 55 -7.77 6.62 16.43
CA ILE A 55 -6.62 7.51 16.63
C ILE A 55 -7.09 8.68 17.45
N GLY A 56 -6.76 8.67 18.75
CA GLY A 56 -7.10 9.72 19.68
C GLY A 56 -5.88 10.52 20.14
N ARG A 57 -6.10 11.35 21.12
CA ARG A 57 -5.04 12.18 21.72
C ARG A 57 -3.91 11.33 22.28
N GLY A 58 -2.70 11.58 21.78
CA GLY A 58 -1.48 10.88 22.19
C GLY A 58 -1.34 9.47 21.63
N THR A 59 -2.29 8.99 20.82
CA THR A 59 -2.15 7.71 20.11
C THR A 59 -1.07 7.82 19.05
N ASP A 60 -0.14 6.87 19.05
CA ASP A 60 0.93 6.72 18.04
C ASP A 60 0.86 5.33 17.42
N VAL A 61 0.42 5.26 16.18
CA VAL A 61 0.33 4.00 15.41
C VAL A 61 1.55 3.89 14.52
N ARG A 62 2.28 2.78 14.61
CA ARG A 62 3.54 2.57 13.88
C ARG A 62 3.56 1.25 13.14
N GLN A 63 4.17 1.28 11.95
CA GLN A 63 4.51 0.08 11.18
C GLN A 63 5.85 0.21 10.49
N ASP A 64 6.71 -0.79 10.71
CA ASP A 64 8.01 -0.85 10.06
C ASP A 64 7.87 -1.53 8.67
N PHE A 65 8.67 -1.06 7.71
CA PHE A 65 8.78 -1.65 6.38
C PHE A 65 10.15 -1.35 5.78
N VAL A 66 10.60 -2.18 4.84
CA VAL A 66 11.82 -1.92 4.06
C VAL A 66 11.44 -1.14 2.80
N CYS A 67 12.06 0.02 2.59
CA CYS A 67 11.80 0.85 1.42
C CYS A 67 12.44 0.23 0.17
N PRO A 68 11.66 -0.08 -0.89
CA PRO A 68 12.19 -0.64 -2.11
C PRO A 68 12.70 0.43 -3.09
N TYR A 69 12.35 1.70 -2.86
CA TYR A 69 12.60 2.81 -3.76
C TYR A 69 13.71 3.73 -3.26
N ASP A 70 14.48 4.29 -4.18
CA ASP A 70 15.42 5.36 -3.84
C ASP A 70 14.66 6.64 -3.45
N THR A 71 13.62 6.96 -4.19
CA THR A 71 12.76 8.11 -3.91
C THR A 71 11.32 7.66 -3.68
N ILE A 72 10.74 8.01 -2.54
CA ILE A 72 9.31 7.87 -2.28
C ILE A 72 8.62 9.12 -2.81
N LYS A 73 7.71 8.94 -3.77
CA LYS A 73 6.91 10.02 -4.37
C LYS A 73 5.56 10.19 -3.67
N GLU A 74 4.93 9.08 -3.34
CA GLU A 74 3.58 9.06 -2.80
C GLU A 74 3.44 7.96 -1.74
N LEU A 75 2.71 8.28 -0.69
CA LEU A 75 2.20 7.35 0.30
C LEU A 75 0.68 7.32 0.18
N VAL A 76 0.10 6.14 0.21
CA VAL A 76 -1.35 5.94 0.18
C VAL A 76 -1.76 5.19 1.43
N ILE A 77 -2.76 5.71 2.17
CA ILE A 77 -3.28 5.10 3.39
C ILE A 77 -4.79 4.99 3.28
N ILE A 78 -5.37 3.93 3.85
CA ILE A 78 -6.82 3.78 3.96
C ILE A 78 -7.22 3.97 5.41
N PHE A 79 -8.03 5.00 5.64
CA PHE A 79 -8.63 5.29 6.94
C PHE A 79 -10.10 4.86 6.97
N SER A 80 -10.58 4.48 8.14
CA SER A 80 -12.00 4.43 8.48
C SER A 80 -12.36 5.67 9.28
N LYS A 81 -13.51 6.26 9.02
CA LYS A 81 -13.97 7.49 9.66
C LYS A 81 -15.33 7.25 10.29
N THR A 82 -15.49 7.66 11.55
CA THR A 82 -16.79 7.66 12.23
C THR A 82 -17.62 8.86 11.81
N ASP A 83 -18.93 8.79 12.00
CA ASP A 83 -19.85 9.90 11.68
C ASP A 83 -19.59 11.13 12.56
N ASP A 84 -19.04 10.93 13.77
CA ASP A 84 -18.69 11.99 14.74
C ASP A 84 -17.29 12.57 14.53
N ALA A 85 -16.63 12.24 13.40
CA ALA A 85 -15.28 12.74 13.15
C ALA A 85 -15.27 14.27 12.99
N ASN A 86 -14.45 14.92 13.82
CA ASN A 86 -14.34 16.38 13.94
C ASN A 86 -13.40 16.98 12.88
N ALA A 87 -13.33 18.34 12.86
CA ALA A 87 -12.39 19.10 12.02
C ALA A 87 -10.94 19.09 12.61
N GLU A 88 -10.48 17.95 13.06
CA GLU A 88 -9.19 17.76 13.69
C GLU A 88 -8.11 17.39 12.66
N ILE A 89 -6.89 17.26 13.11
CA ILE A 89 -5.74 16.92 12.28
C ILE A 89 -5.12 15.60 12.72
N VAL A 90 -4.56 14.89 11.75
CA VAL A 90 -3.69 13.72 11.95
C VAL A 90 -2.33 13.99 11.32
N THR A 91 -1.27 13.62 12.01
CA THR A 91 0.10 13.72 11.51
C THR A 91 0.54 12.37 10.99
N VAL A 92 1.00 12.34 9.73
CA VAL A 92 1.57 11.18 9.07
C VAL A 92 3.05 11.44 8.84
N SER A 93 3.91 10.55 9.32
CA SER A 93 5.35 10.68 9.21
C SER A 93 6.00 9.39 8.70
N LEU A 94 7.10 9.52 7.98
CA LEU A 94 8.04 8.44 7.68
C LEU A 94 9.31 8.71 8.46
N LEU A 95 9.75 7.73 9.26
CA LEU A 95 10.94 7.83 10.10
C LEU A 95 12.01 6.86 9.57
N ASP A 96 13.26 7.30 9.52
CA ASP A 96 14.45 6.46 9.39
C ASP A 96 15.11 6.37 10.77
N GLY A 97 14.90 5.23 11.44
CA GLY A 97 15.17 5.11 12.87
C GLY A 97 14.29 6.07 13.68
N GLN A 98 14.89 7.11 14.25
CA GLN A 98 14.18 8.15 15.03
C GLN A 98 14.06 9.48 14.26
N LEU A 99 14.64 9.59 13.07
CA LEU A 99 14.68 10.84 12.31
C LEU A 99 13.53 10.89 11.32
N PRO A 100 12.70 11.94 11.34
CA PRO A 100 11.65 12.11 10.33
C PRO A 100 12.29 12.48 8.98
N VAL A 101 12.11 11.61 7.97
CA VAL A 101 12.47 11.89 6.57
C VAL A 101 11.32 12.55 5.83
N PHE A 102 10.11 12.44 6.39
CA PHE A 102 8.91 13.09 5.92
C PHE A 102 7.91 13.25 7.07
N SER A 103 7.16 14.35 7.08
CA SER A 103 6.03 14.57 8.00
C SER A 103 5.03 15.53 7.38
N GLN A 104 3.76 15.20 7.44
CA GLN A 104 2.65 16.04 6.98
C GLN A 104 1.45 15.92 7.89
N THR A 105 0.81 17.05 8.20
CA THR A 105 -0.51 17.09 8.84
C THR A 105 -1.61 17.08 7.79
N ILE A 106 -2.69 16.34 8.07
CA ILE A 106 -3.85 16.19 7.20
C ILE A 106 -5.09 16.52 8.02
N SER A 107 -6.00 17.33 7.48
CA SER A 107 -7.31 17.54 8.09
C SER A 107 -8.17 16.28 7.94
N VAL A 108 -8.78 15.86 9.04
CA VAL A 108 -9.73 14.73 9.07
C VAL A 108 -10.90 14.95 8.11
N GLN A 109 -11.27 16.20 7.86
CA GLN A 109 -12.35 16.55 6.90
C GLN A 109 -11.99 16.18 5.47
N ASP A 110 -10.70 16.22 5.10
CA ASP A 110 -10.21 15.90 3.75
C ASP A 110 -10.11 14.39 3.52
N ILE A 111 -10.22 13.58 4.57
CA ILE A 111 -10.16 12.12 4.51
C ILE A 111 -11.54 11.56 4.20
N ARG A 112 -11.62 10.71 3.17
CA ARG A 112 -12.81 9.93 2.85
C ARG A 112 -12.69 8.54 3.47
N SER A 113 -13.69 8.14 4.27
CA SER A 113 -13.73 6.83 4.91
C SER A 113 -13.62 5.70 3.89
N GLN A 114 -12.77 4.72 4.16
CA GLN A 114 -12.54 3.52 3.34
C GLN A 114 -12.10 3.81 1.89
N HIS A 115 -11.55 5.01 1.65
CA HIS A 115 -10.97 5.40 0.37
C HIS A 115 -9.47 5.65 0.52
N ARG A 116 -8.77 5.62 -0.61
CA ARG A 116 -7.33 5.89 -0.68
C ARG A 116 -7.04 7.37 -0.41
N THR A 117 -6.41 7.65 0.72
CA THR A 117 -5.85 8.97 1.03
C THR A 117 -4.44 9.03 0.46
N ARG A 118 -4.20 9.92 -0.50
CA ARG A 118 -2.91 10.08 -1.20
C ARG A 118 -2.14 11.24 -0.59
N ILE A 119 -0.88 11.01 -0.29
CA ILE A 119 0.03 11.94 0.37
C ILE A 119 1.29 12.04 -0.47
N SER A 120 1.61 13.24 -0.99
CA SER A 120 2.86 13.48 -1.72
C SER A 120 4.03 13.56 -0.77
N VAL A 121 5.10 12.78 -0.99
CA VAL A 121 6.23 12.63 -0.05
C VAL A 121 7.48 13.37 -0.56
N GLY A 122 8.07 12.94 -1.67
CA GLY A 122 9.27 13.56 -2.25
C GLY A 122 10.58 13.29 -1.49
N ALA A 123 10.68 12.24 -0.68
CA ALA A 123 11.88 11.87 0.07
C ALA A 123 12.79 10.93 -0.73
N SER A 124 14.11 11.16 -0.74
CA SER A 124 15.11 10.44 -1.56
C SER A 124 16.21 9.79 -0.72
N GLY A 125 16.98 8.87 -1.33
CA GLY A 125 18.08 8.16 -0.68
C GLY A 125 17.61 7.07 0.26
N LEU A 126 16.43 6.49 0.03
CA LEU A 126 15.75 5.61 1.01
C LEU A 126 15.79 4.12 0.65
N LYS A 127 16.33 3.75 -0.50
CA LYS A 127 16.34 2.35 -0.97
C LYS A 127 17.07 1.42 0.00
N GLY A 128 16.35 0.41 0.47
CA GLY A 128 16.87 -0.58 1.42
C GLY A 128 16.87 -0.13 2.89
N HIS A 129 16.47 1.11 3.18
CA HIS A 129 16.32 1.58 4.55
C HIS A 129 15.11 0.94 5.22
N SER A 130 15.23 0.63 6.51
CA SER A 130 14.10 0.23 7.35
C SER A 130 13.40 1.48 7.84
N LEU A 131 12.26 1.79 7.24
CA LEU A 131 11.45 2.95 7.59
C LEU A 131 10.30 2.56 8.51
N THR A 132 9.86 3.51 9.33
CA THR A 132 8.66 3.39 10.15
C THR A 132 7.63 4.40 9.64
N LEU A 133 6.45 3.91 9.22
CA LEU A 133 5.25 4.72 9.10
C LEU A 133 4.74 5.01 10.51
N SER A 134 4.58 6.28 10.86
CA SER A 134 4.02 6.75 12.14
C SER A 134 2.80 7.63 11.85
N ILE A 135 1.70 7.36 12.57
CA ILE A 135 0.45 8.12 12.44
C ILE A 135 -0.01 8.47 13.84
N SER A 136 -0.15 9.77 14.12
CA SER A 136 -0.47 10.28 15.45
C SER A 136 -1.41 11.48 15.40
N SER A 137 -2.05 11.79 16.53
CA SER A 137 -2.87 12.99 16.71
C SER A 137 -2.75 13.54 18.14
N ASP A 138 -2.91 14.85 18.25
CA ASP A 138 -3.00 15.56 19.53
C ASP A 138 -4.45 15.71 20.04
N SER A 139 -5.41 15.19 19.28
CA SER A 139 -6.85 15.27 19.56
C SER A 139 -7.59 13.98 19.19
N ASP A 140 -8.83 13.86 19.66
CA ASP A 140 -9.69 12.73 19.31
C ASP A 140 -10.28 12.95 17.92
N THR A 141 -9.80 12.19 16.94
CA THR A 141 -10.04 12.45 15.52
C THR A 141 -11.29 11.80 14.96
N GLY A 142 -11.82 10.75 15.59
CA GLY A 142 -12.83 9.87 15.00
C GLY A 142 -12.32 9.07 13.80
N LEU A 143 -10.97 8.99 13.61
CA LEU A 143 -10.33 8.14 12.60
C LEU A 143 -9.83 6.85 13.20
N ALA A 144 -9.88 5.79 12.41
CA ALA A 144 -9.17 4.54 12.62
C ALA A 144 -8.45 4.15 11.31
N LEU A 145 -7.56 3.16 11.38
CA LEU A 145 -6.87 2.62 10.22
C LEU A 145 -7.55 1.34 9.77
N MET A 146 -7.61 1.13 8.47
CA MET A 146 -7.95 -0.18 7.92
C MET A 146 -6.76 -1.12 8.11
N ILE A 147 -7.03 -2.33 8.60
CA ILE A 147 -6.03 -3.35 8.94
C ILE A 147 -6.32 -4.61 8.13
N ASP A 148 -5.27 -5.23 7.62
CA ASP A 148 -5.27 -6.59 7.08
C ASP A 148 -4.71 -7.53 8.16
N GLU A 149 -5.57 -8.35 8.78
CA GLU A 149 -5.20 -9.30 9.84
C GLU A 149 -4.71 -10.64 9.30
N GLU A 150 -4.84 -10.91 8.02
CA GLU A 150 -4.41 -12.16 7.40
C GLU A 150 -2.90 -12.26 7.24
N THR A 151 -2.19 -11.13 7.40
CA THR A 151 -0.74 -11.09 7.30
C THR A 151 -0.05 -11.58 8.58
N GLU A 152 1.16 -12.13 8.44
CA GLU A 152 2.02 -12.49 9.59
C GLU A 152 2.86 -11.30 10.11
N ALA A 153 2.58 -10.09 9.63
CA ALA A 153 3.23 -8.87 10.07
C ALA A 153 2.61 -8.33 11.37
N TYR A 154 3.26 -7.32 11.94
CA TYR A 154 2.81 -6.65 13.16
C TYR A 154 2.88 -5.15 12.96
N TYR A 155 1.88 -4.45 13.49
CA TYR A 155 1.90 -3.00 13.71
C TYR A 155 1.87 -2.72 15.21
N ARG A 156 2.12 -1.48 15.61
CA ARG A 156 2.13 -1.07 17.04
C ARG A 156 1.15 0.07 17.24
N ILE A 157 0.45 0.03 18.38
CA ILE A 157 -0.31 1.16 18.90
C ILE A 157 0.25 1.44 20.31
N ASP A 158 0.75 2.65 20.52
CA ASP A 158 1.34 3.09 21.78
C ASP A 158 2.43 2.13 22.31
N GLY A 159 3.20 1.55 21.38
CA GLY A 159 4.25 0.58 21.66
C GLY A 159 3.79 -0.87 21.81
N GLN A 160 2.49 -1.15 21.92
CA GLN A 160 1.96 -2.51 21.96
C GLN A 160 1.89 -3.10 20.55
N ALA A 161 2.55 -4.25 20.34
CA ALA A 161 2.50 -4.98 19.07
C ALA A 161 1.17 -5.72 18.91
N LEU A 162 0.53 -5.52 17.75
CA LEU A 162 -0.71 -6.18 17.35
C LEU A 162 -0.48 -6.89 16.01
N LYS A 163 -1.07 -8.09 15.84
CA LYS A 163 -0.97 -8.83 14.59
C LYS A 163 -1.75 -8.11 13.49
N GLY A 164 -1.18 -8.09 12.29
CA GLY A 164 -1.78 -7.47 11.11
C GLY A 164 -0.89 -6.40 10.49
N THR A 165 -1.40 -5.79 9.45
CA THR A 165 -0.73 -4.75 8.70
C THR A 165 -1.67 -3.57 8.46
N ILE A 166 -1.20 -2.36 8.68
CA ILE A 166 -1.91 -1.15 8.25
C ILE A 166 -2.09 -1.20 6.74
N CYS A 167 -3.28 -0.91 6.23
CA CYS A 167 -3.53 -0.82 4.80
C CYS A 167 -2.92 0.47 4.23
N PHE A 168 -1.67 0.37 3.79
CA PHE A 168 -0.95 1.45 3.13
C PHE A 168 -0.12 0.94 1.95
N ALA A 169 0.23 1.82 1.04
CA ALA A 169 1.18 1.54 -0.05
C ALA A 169 2.14 2.71 -0.25
N VAL A 170 3.35 2.39 -0.68
CA VAL A 170 4.40 3.36 -1.00
C VAL A 170 4.69 3.28 -2.48
N TYR A 171 4.72 4.43 -3.16
CA TYR A 171 5.04 4.55 -4.58
C TYR A 171 6.29 5.40 -4.77
N GLY A 172 7.18 4.94 -5.64
CA GLY A 172 8.44 5.61 -5.87
C GLY A 172 9.16 5.18 -7.15
N ASN A 173 10.43 5.48 -7.26
CA ASN A 173 11.34 5.08 -8.33
C ASN A 173 12.76 4.83 -7.79
#